data_e58693e983ff000a6bb29c06e413ef16
#
_entry.id   e58693e983ff000a6bb29c06e413ef16
#
_cell.length_a   1.000
_cell.length_b   1.000
_cell.length_c   1.000
_cell.angle_alpha   90.00
_cell.angle_beta   90.00
_cell.angle_gamma   90.00
#
_symmetry.space_group_name_H-M   'P 1'
#
loop_
_entity.id
_entity.type
_entity.pdbx_description
1 polymer ?
#
loop_
_entity_poly.entity_id
_entity_poly.type
_entity_poly.pdbx_seq_one_letter_code
_entity_poly.pdbx_strand_id
1 'polypeptide(L)'
;MNPVDIAVAANESLAEFSNLLIKSAMAVYALAFVAHIVEWVFGSRSKVARTAAALTARGAGKPGDARTAAAGKGADKVSVTVRTSGGTEVLERPKVVTRSAPGRRAGVPDGPGAAGGDEQGDLYGRIAVSLTVLAFLLHFGAVLTRALSVQRAPWGNMYEFSTAFSMVAVGAYLAFLVAKKDIRWIGLPLVTTVLLDLGLAIVVFYTESDQLVPALDSYWMWIHVSLAIVCGALFYLGAVSTLLYLFRDRYEAKLEAGGRPGAFATSVLERLPSSASLDGFAYRINAAVFPFWTFTIIAGAIWAENAWGRYWGWDPKETWSFITWVGYAAYLHARATAGWKGRKAAYLALIAFLCFLFNYYGVNIFFDGLHSYGGV
;
A
#
# COMPACT_ATOMS: atom_id res chain seq x y z
N MET A 1 -8.06 -8.93 52.57
CA MET A 1 -8.17 -9.06 51.13
C MET A 1 -8.06 -7.65 50.54
N ASN A 2 -6.98 -7.37 49.88
CA ASN A 2 -6.78 -6.06 49.23
C ASN A 2 -7.75 -5.97 48.03
N PRO A 3 -8.45 -4.85 47.85
CA PRO A 3 -9.39 -4.70 46.72
C PRO A 3 -8.72 -4.53 45.35
N VAL A 4 -7.42 -4.80 45.23
CA VAL A 4 -6.62 -4.57 43.99
C VAL A 4 -6.52 -5.81 43.10
N ASP A 5 -6.98 -6.99 43.53
CA ASP A 5 -6.76 -8.26 42.83
C ASP A 5 -8.02 -8.84 42.14
N ILE A 6 -9.00 -8.02 41.78
CA ILE A 6 -10.02 -8.49 40.85
C ILE A 6 -9.49 -8.15 39.44
N ALA A 7 -8.64 -9.02 38.91
CA ALA A 7 -8.39 -9.06 37.47
C ALA A 7 -9.77 -9.17 36.81
N VAL A 8 -10.16 -8.14 36.06
CA VAL A 8 -11.45 -8.15 35.35
C VAL A 8 -11.37 -9.31 34.37
N ALA A 9 -12.12 -10.39 34.63
CA ALA A 9 -12.20 -11.53 33.74
C ALA A 9 -12.66 -11.05 32.33
N ALA A 10 -12.11 -11.65 31.29
CA ALA A 10 -12.53 -11.36 29.93
C ALA A 10 -14.04 -11.62 29.79
N ASN A 11 -14.75 -10.70 29.12
CA ASN A 11 -16.14 -10.91 28.80
C ASN A 11 -16.27 -11.89 27.62
N GLU A 12 -16.55 -13.17 27.92
CA GLU A 12 -16.61 -14.26 26.94
C GLU A 12 -17.63 -13.98 25.81
N SER A 13 -18.81 -13.44 26.14
CA SER A 13 -19.83 -13.15 25.14
C SER A 13 -19.39 -12.09 24.13
N LEU A 14 -18.66 -11.07 24.57
CA LEU A 14 -18.07 -10.08 23.67
C LEU A 14 -16.91 -10.65 22.85
N ALA A 15 -16.12 -11.56 23.42
CA ALA A 15 -15.03 -12.24 22.71
C ALA A 15 -15.58 -13.16 21.61
N GLU A 16 -16.63 -13.95 21.90
CA GLU A 16 -17.33 -14.78 20.92
C GLU A 16 -17.96 -13.92 19.81
N PHE A 17 -18.60 -12.81 20.17
CA PHE A 17 -19.17 -11.89 19.21
C PHE A 17 -18.10 -11.26 18.32
N SER A 18 -16.93 -10.92 18.86
CA SER A 18 -15.77 -10.49 18.07
C SER A 18 -15.35 -11.54 17.03
N ASN A 19 -15.27 -12.82 17.45
CA ASN A 19 -14.94 -13.93 16.57
C ASN A 19 -16.00 -14.15 15.47
N LEU A 20 -17.27 -13.92 15.75
CA LEU A 20 -18.33 -13.96 14.73
C LEU A 20 -18.19 -12.81 13.73
N LEU A 21 -17.93 -11.60 14.21
CA LEU A 21 -17.78 -10.42 13.37
C LEU A 21 -16.54 -10.52 12.44
N ILE A 22 -15.40 -11.04 12.93
CA ILE A 22 -14.20 -11.17 12.08
C ILE A 22 -14.42 -12.21 10.97
N LYS A 23 -15.06 -13.35 11.29
CA LYS A 23 -15.44 -14.37 10.30
C LYS A 23 -16.41 -13.80 9.25
N SER A 24 -17.39 -13.01 9.70
CA SER A 24 -18.34 -12.32 8.82
C SER A 24 -17.64 -11.27 7.94
N ALA A 25 -16.72 -10.51 8.50
CA ALA A 25 -15.89 -9.56 7.75
C ALA A 25 -15.08 -10.26 6.65
N MET A 26 -14.45 -11.40 6.97
CA MET A 26 -13.70 -12.20 5.97
C MET A 26 -14.62 -12.69 4.83
N ALA A 27 -15.82 -13.14 5.13
CA ALA A 27 -16.77 -13.56 4.09
C ALA A 27 -17.13 -12.38 3.17
N VAL A 28 -17.33 -11.18 3.72
CA VAL A 28 -17.61 -9.98 2.91
C VAL A 28 -16.36 -9.51 2.16
N TYR A 29 -15.16 -9.60 2.75
CA TYR A 29 -13.90 -9.35 2.02
C TYR A 29 -13.71 -10.33 0.86
N ALA A 30 -14.10 -11.60 1.00
CA ALA A 30 -14.06 -12.56 -0.11
C ALA A 30 -15.01 -12.16 -1.26
N LEU A 31 -16.20 -11.65 -0.94
CA LEU A 31 -17.11 -11.09 -1.95
C LEU A 31 -16.51 -9.82 -2.59
N ALA A 32 -15.91 -8.93 -1.80
CA ALA A 32 -15.22 -7.75 -2.31
C ALA A 32 -14.06 -8.13 -3.23
N PHE A 33 -13.28 -9.15 -2.87
CA PHE A 33 -12.20 -9.69 -3.71
C PHE A 33 -12.71 -10.15 -5.08
N VAL A 34 -13.81 -10.93 -5.10
CA VAL A 34 -14.44 -11.35 -6.37
C VAL A 34 -14.91 -10.14 -7.16
N ALA A 35 -15.55 -9.16 -6.52
CA ALA A 35 -16.01 -7.94 -7.19
C ALA A 35 -14.84 -7.12 -7.77
N HIS A 36 -13.72 -7.02 -7.09
CA HIS A 36 -12.50 -6.38 -7.62
C HIS A 36 -11.92 -7.16 -8.80
N ILE A 37 -11.89 -8.49 -8.76
CA ILE A 37 -11.49 -9.31 -9.93
C ILE A 37 -12.41 -9.01 -11.13
N VAL A 38 -13.71 -8.98 -10.91
CA VAL A 38 -14.71 -8.71 -11.95
C VAL A 38 -14.53 -7.30 -12.52
N GLU A 39 -14.26 -6.29 -11.70
CA GLU A 39 -13.89 -4.93 -12.14
C GLU A 39 -12.71 -4.97 -13.13
N TRP A 40 -11.63 -5.68 -12.77
CA TRP A 40 -10.46 -5.83 -13.63
C TRP A 40 -10.76 -6.63 -14.90
N VAL A 41 -11.61 -7.64 -14.84
CA VAL A 41 -12.01 -8.44 -16.03
C VAL A 41 -12.82 -7.60 -17.01
N PHE A 42 -13.86 -6.90 -16.56
CA PHE A 42 -14.68 -6.05 -17.44
C PHE A 42 -13.89 -4.84 -17.95
N GLY A 43 -13.09 -4.20 -17.11
CA GLY A 43 -12.20 -3.13 -17.56
C GLY A 43 -11.23 -3.56 -18.66
N SER A 44 -10.82 -4.84 -18.72
CA SER A 44 -9.96 -5.36 -19.79
C SER A 44 -10.69 -5.47 -21.15
N ARG A 45 -12.01 -5.50 -21.15
CA ARG A 45 -12.85 -5.56 -22.36
C ARG A 45 -13.22 -4.18 -22.87
N SER A 46 -12.77 -3.11 -22.22
CA SER A 46 -13.08 -1.73 -22.57
C SER A 46 -12.61 -1.36 -23.98
N LYS A 47 -13.17 -0.27 -24.54
CA LYS A 47 -12.77 0.26 -25.84
C LYS A 47 -11.28 0.55 -25.92
N VAL A 48 -10.66 1.02 -24.81
CA VAL A 48 -9.22 1.30 -24.72
C VAL A 48 -8.42 0.01 -24.90
N ALA A 49 -8.75 -1.07 -24.21
CA ALA A 49 -8.09 -2.37 -24.38
C ALA A 49 -8.27 -2.95 -25.79
N ARG A 50 -9.45 -2.78 -26.39
CA ARG A 50 -9.73 -3.20 -27.78
C ARG A 50 -8.97 -2.35 -28.80
N THR A 51 -8.85 -1.04 -28.59
CA THR A 51 -8.10 -0.15 -29.46
C THR A 51 -6.60 -0.43 -29.39
N ALA A 52 -6.05 -0.65 -28.20
CA ALA A 52 -4.66 -1.04 -28.01
C ALA A 52 -4.36 -2.41 -28.68
N ALA A 53 -5.24 -3.41 -28.48
CA ALA A 53 -5.13 -4.70 -29.13
C ALA A 53 -5.23 -4.60 -30.66
N ALA A 54 -6.12 -3.73 -31.20
CA ALA A 54 -6.28 -3.50 -32.64
C ALA A 54 -5.06 -2.79 -33.24
N LEU A 55 -4.46 -1.83 -32.53
CA LEU A 55 -3.21 -1.16 -32.94
C LEU A 55 -2.04 -2.15 -32.96
N THR A 56 -1.97 -3.05 -31.96
CA THR A 56 -0.95 -4.10 -31.91
C THR A 56 -1.14 -5.12 -33.03
N ALA A 57 -2.38 -5.47 -33.37
CA ALA A 57 -2.70 -6.39 -34.47
C ALA A 57 -2.43 -5.77 -35.83
N ARG A 58 -2.74 -4.47 -36.04
CA ARG A 58 -2.47 -3.76 -37.32
C ARG A 58 -0.97 -3.61 -37.57
N GLY A 59 -0.15 -3.47 -36.53
CA GLY A 59 1.31 -3.49 -36.67
C GLY A 59 1.89 -4.88 -37.00
N ALA A 60 1.10 -5.95 -36.92
CA ALA A 60 1.52 -7.32 -37.26
C ALA A 60 1.23 -7.72 -38.73
N GLY A 61 0.51 -6.89 -39.50
CA GLY A 61 0.16 -7.16 -40.87
C GLY A 61 1.05 -6.44 -41.89
N LYS A 62 1.89 -7.23 -42.56
CA LYS A 62 2.72 -6.99 -43.77
C LYS A 62 4.08 -6.28 -43.55
N PRO A 63 5.18 -7.02 -43.78
CA PRO A 63 6.43 -6.42 -44.23
C PRO A 63 6.33 -6.20 -45.75
N GLY A 64 6.13 -4.96 -46.14
CA GLY A 64 6.15 -4.62 -47.56
C GLY A 64 5.31 -3.40 -47.88
N ASP A 65 5.84 -2.22 -47.56
CA ASP A 65 5.71 -0.96 -48.27
C ASP A 65 6.48 0.12 -47.51
N ALA A 66 7.79 0.00 -47.58
CA ALA A 66 8.67 1.07 -47.23
C ALA A 66 8.67 2.08 -48.36
N ARG A 67 7.78 3.05 -48.33
CA ARG A 67 7.98 4.31 -49.07
C ARG A 67 8.57 5.33 -48.15
N THR A 68 9.82 5.62 -48.47
CA THR A 68 10.60 6.76 -48.10
C THR A 68 9.79 8.00 -47.78
N ALA A 69 9.79 8.41 -46.51
CA ALA A 69 9.53 9.79 -46.14
C ALA A 69 10.81 10.38 -45.59
N ALA A 70 11.29 11.40 -46.29
CA ALA A 70 12.52 12.10 -46.06
C ALA A 70 12.63 12.66 -44.62
N ALA A 71 13.84 12.60 -44.10
CA ALA A 71 14.25 13.25 -42.87
C ALA A 71 14.03 14.76 -42.94
N GLY A 72 13.00 15.25 -42.28
CA GLY A 72 12.77 16.66 -41.97
C GLY A 72 13.19 16.92 -40.53
N LYS A 73 14.39 17.52 -40.36
CA LYS A 73 14.76 18.20 -39.11
C LYS A 73 13.82 19.40 -38.93
N GLY A 74 12.89 19.31 -37.96
CA GLY A 74 12.05 20.43 -37.61
C GLY A 74 11.61 20.27 -36.15
N ALA A 75 12.17 21.10 -35.27
CA ALA A 75 11.67 21.25 -33.91
C ALA A 75 10.26 21.85 -33.98
N ASP A 76 9.23 21.08 -33.57
CA ASP A 76 7.85 21.56 -33.48
C ASP A 76 7.74 22.72 -32.48
N LYS A 77 7.61 23.92 -33.03
CA LYS A 77 7.16 25.11 -32.31
C LYS A 77 5.64 25.09 -32.27
N VAL A 78 5.05 24.81 -31.14
CA VAL A 78 3.61 25.01 -30.94
C VAL A 78 3.37 26.52 -30.81
N SER A 79 2.89 27.14 -31.89
CA SER A 79 2.43 28.55 -31.87
C SER A 79 0.94 28.60 -31.62
N VAL A 80 0.53 29.29 -30.55
CA VAL A 80 -0.88 29.63 -30.30
C VAL A 80 -1.14 31.00 -30.91
N THR A 81 -1.97 31.06 -31.95
CA THR A 81 -2.35 32.30 -32.62
C THR A 81 -3.60 32.84 -31.93
N VAL A 82 -3.48 33.97 -31.23
CA VAL A 82 -4.60 34.73 -30.70
C VAL A 82 -4.90 35.87 -31.68
N ARG A 83 -6.09 35.85 -32.28
CA ARG A 83 -6.57 36.96 -33.12
C ARG A 83 -7.17 38.06 -32.22
N THR A 84 -6.52 39.19 -32.18
CA THR A 84 -7.11 40.44 -31.70
C THR A 84 -7.32 41.41 -32.88
N SER A 85 -8.30 42.29 -32.78
CA SER A 85 -8.77 43.17 -33.85
C SER A 85 -7.80 44.31 -34.27
N GLY A 86 -6.51 44.08 -34.26
CA GLY A 86 -5.55 45.12 -34.54
C GLY A 86 -4.14 44.66 -34.94
N GLY A 87 -3.94 43.41 -35.26
CA GLY A 87 -2.61 42.92 -35.66
C GLY A 87 -2.21 41.62 -35.01
N THR A 88 -1.44 40.80 -35.71
CA THR A 88 -0.96 39.50 -35.22
C THR A 88 0.36 39.69 -34.53
N GLU A 89 0.37 39.73 -33.21
CA GLU A 89 1.59 39.71 -32.40
C GLU A 89 1.84 38.30 -31.90
N VAL A 90 2.97 37.72 -32.24
CA VAL A 90 3.40 36.38 -31.79
C VAL A 90 4.15 36.55 -30.49
N LEU A 91 3.45 36.32 -29.37
CA LEU A 91 4.08 36.26 -28.04
C LEU A 91 4.71 34.88 -27.85
N GLU A 92 6.04 34.80 -28.00
CA GLU A 92 6.79 33.63 -27.54
C GLU A 92 6.77 33.58 -26.02
N ARG A 93 6.01 32.66 -25.46
CA ARG A 93 6.17 32.31 -24.03
C ARG A 93 7.52 31.66 -23.81
N PRO A 94 8.33 32.14 -22.84
CA PRO A 94 9.58 31.49 -22.50
C PRO A 94 9.29 30.03 -22.12
N LYS A 95 9.96 29.09 -22.79
CA LYS A 95 9.95 27.67 -22.39
C LYS A 95 10.46 27.59 -20.95
N VAL A 96 9.57 27.35 -20.00
CA VAL A 96 9.97 26.88 -18.68
C VAL A 96 10.55 25.49 -18.92
N VAL A 97 11.88 25.42 -19.05
CA VAL A 97 12.62 24.16 -19.03
C VAL A 97 12.55 23.65 -17.60
N THR A 98 11.46 22.97 -17.27
CA THR A 98 11.46 22.10 -16.10
C THR A 98 12.51 21.03 -16.37
N ARG A 99 13.67 21.17 -15.72
CA ARG A 99 14.71 20.13 -15.73
C ARG A 99 14.03 18.85 -15.26
N SER A 100 13.66 17.99 -16.21
CA SER A 100 13.17 16.64 -15.92
C SER A 100 14.27 15.93 -15.14
N ALA A 101 14.00 15.64 -13.88
CA ALA A 101 14.97 14.94 -13.05
C ALA A 101 15.31 13.59 -13.72
N PRO A 102 16.61 13.20 -13.79
CA PRO A 102 17.03 11.95 -14.42
C PRO A 102 16.26 10.77 -13.82
N GLY A 103 15.63 9.95 -14.66
CA GLY A 103 14.82 8.79 -14.25
C GLY A 103 13.31 9.00 -14.25
N ARG A 104 12.80 10.19 -14.52
CA ARG A 104 11.37 10.43 -14.72
C ARG A 104 11.07 10.36 -16.22
N ARG A 105 10.35 9.33 -16.67
CA ARG A 105 9.80 9.30 -18.03
C ARG A 105 8.74 10.37 -18.12
N ALA A 106 9.11 11.53 -18.70
CA ALA A 106 8.19 12.64 -18.89
C ALA A 106 7.21 12.28 -20.01
N GLY A 107 5.93 12.34 -19.76
CA GLY A 107 4.89 12.32 -20.78
C GLY A 107 4.05 11.04 -20.89
N VAL A 108 4.31 9.98 -20.10
CA VAL A 108 3.38 8.84 -20.08
C VAL A 108 2.18 9.21 -19.19
N PRO A 109 0.96 9.27 -19.74
CA PRO A 109 -0.24 9.55 -18.96
C PRO A 109 -0.57 8.40 -18.02
N ASP A 110 -1.28 8.72 -16.94
CA ASP A 110 -1.86 7.72 -16.07
C ASP A 110 -2.92 6.89 -16.82
N GLY A 111 -2.98 5.60 -16.52
CA GLY A 111 -3.98 4.72 -17.12
C GLY A 111 -5.37 4.99 -16.55
N PRO A 112 -6.43 4.50 -17.21
CA PRO A 112 -7.84 4.76 -16.86
C PRO A 112 -8.31 4.04 -15.59
N GLY A 113 -7.42 3.43 -14.83
CA GLY A 113 -7.74 2.70 -13.60
C GLY A 113 -8.29 1.29 -13.83
N ALA A 114 -8.68 0.62 -12.75
CA ALA A 114 -9.11 -0.78 -12.76
C ALA A 114 -10.33 -1.02 -13.67
N ALA A 115 -11.28 -0.09 -13.73
CA ALA A 115 -12.46 -0.17 -14.59
C ALA A 115 -12.16 0.06 -16.08
N GLY A 116 -10.99 0.60 -16.43
CA GLY A 116 -10.59 0.82 -17.82
C GLY A 116 -11.50 1.75 -18.62
N GLY A 117 -12.32 2.57 -17.98
CA GLY A 117 -13.33 3.42 -18.62
C GLY A 117 -14.56 2.68 -19.12
N ASP A 118 -14.78 1.44 -18.71
CA ASP A 118 -15.96 0.63 -19.01
C ASP A 118 -17.04 0.83 -17.93
N GLU A 119 -18.30 1.05 -18.34
CA GLU A 119 -19.40 1.29 -17.40
C GLU A 119 -19.68 0.07 -16.50
N GLN A 120 -19.61 -1.15 -17.05
CA GLN A 120 -19.76 -2.37 -16.25
C GLN A 120 -18.59 -2.55 -15.29
N GLY A 121 -17.35 -2.27 -15.74
CA GLY A 121 -16.17 -2.26 -14.88
C GLY A 121 -16.31 -1.26 -13.74
N ASP A 122 -16.85 -0.06 -14.02
CA ASP A 122 -17.09 0.95 -12.98
C ASP A 122 -18.20 0.53 -11.99
N LEU A 123 -19.27 -0.11 -12.48
CA LEU A 123 -20.33 -0.66 -11.63
C LEU A 123 -19.76 -1.69 -10.65
N TYR A 124 -18.99 -2.67 -11.13
CA TYR A 124 -18.38 -3.68 -10.27
C TYR A 124 -17.34 -3.08 -9.32
N GLY A 125 -16.61 -2.05 -9.74
CA GLY A 125 -15.70 -1.33 -8.87
C GLY A 125 -16.41 -0.59 -7.73
N ARG A 126 -17.58 0.00 -8.00
CA ARG A 126 -18.43 0.60 -6.93
C ARG A 126 -18.98 -0.47 -5.99
N ILE A 127 -19.40 -1.62 -6.52
CA ILE A 127 -19.82 -2.77 -5.70
C ILE A 127 -18.65 -3.25 -4.83
N ALA A 128 -17.45 -3.41 -5.40
CA ALA A 128 -16.26 -3.84 -4.69
C ALA A 128 -15.90 -2.89 -3.53
N VAL A 129 -15.91 -1.57 -3.77
CA VAL A 129 -15.67 -0.56 -2.73
C VAL A 129 -16.76 -0.61 -1.65
N SER A 130 -18.05 -0.73 -2.03
CA SER A 130 -19.16 -0.83 -1.07
C SER A 130 -19.04 -2.06 -0.18
N LEU A 131 -18.69 -3.22 -0.76
CA LEU A 131 -18.42 -4.44 0.01
C LEU A 131 -17.18 -4.28 0.90
N THR A 132 -16.14 -3.60 0.43
CA THR A 132 -14.96 -3.29 1.25
C THR A 132 -15.32 -2.39 2.44
N VAL A 133 -16.21 -1.40 2.27
CA VAL A 133 -16.71 -0.57 3.36
C VAL A 133 -17.50 -1.41 4.36
N LEU A 134 -18.40 -2.27 3.90
CA LEU A 134 -19.18 -3.15 4.78
C LEU A 134 -18.26 -4.11 5.56
N ALA A 135 -17.30 -4.74 4.87
CA ALA A 135 -16.30 -5.59 5.50
C ALA A 135 -15.47 -4.82 6.55
N PHE A 136 -15.07 -3.59 6.24
CA PHE A 136 -14.36 -2.71 7.18
C PHE A 136 -15.18 -2.41 8.43
N LEU A 137 -16.48 -2.13 8.30
CA LEU A 137 -17.34 -1.86 9.45
C LEU A 137 -17.50 -3.10 10.34
N LEU A 138 -17.68 -4.29 9.77
CA LEU A 138 -17.70 -5.56 10.51
C LEU A 138 -16.36 -5.83 11.18
N HIS A 139 -15.26 -5.60 10.50
CA HIS A 139 -13.89 -5.75 11.00
C HIS A 139 -13.61 -4.78 12.14
N PHE A 140 -13.99 -3.51 11.99
CA PHE A 140 -13.90 -2.51 13.06
C PHE A 140 -14.72 -2.93 14.29
N GLY A 141 -15.95 -3.43 14.07
CA GLY A 141 -16.78 -3.98 15.13
C GLY A 141 -16.09 -5.16 15.85
N ALA A 142 -15.43 -6.06 15.10
CA ALA A 142 -14.69 -7.18 15.68
C ALA A 142 -13.53 -6.71 16.57
N VAL A 143 -12.71 -5.79 16.08
CA VAL A 143 -11.58 -5.22 16.86
C VAL A 143 -12.08 -4.45 18.08
N LEU A 144 -13.17 -3.69 17.95
CA LEU A 144 -13.79 -2.95 19.06
C LEU A 144 -14.35 -3.89 20.13
N THR A 145 -15.10 -4.92 19.74
CA THR A 145 -15.68 -5.87 20.71
C THR A 145 -14.59 -6.70 21.38
N ARG A 146 -13.49 -7.01 20.69
CA ARG A 146 -12.31 -7.62 21.29
C ARG A 146 -11.68 -6.70 22.34
N ALA A 147 -11.53 -5.40 22.06
CA ALA A 147 -11.03 -4.42 23.03
C ALA A 147 -11.94 -4.34 24.27
N LEU A 148 -13.25 -4.29 24.04
CA LEU A 148 -14.24 -4.21 25.13
C LEU A 148 -14.31 -5.48 25.97
N SER A 149 -14.04 -6.66 25.40
CA SER A 149 -14.04 -7.93 26.14
C SER A 149 -12.98 -7.99 27.23
N VAL A 150 -11.84 -7.33 27.01
CA VAL A 150 -10.69 -7.29 27.94
C VAL A 150 -10.44 -5.91 28.52
N GLN A 151 -11.24 -4.89 28.15
CA GLN A 151 -11.10 -3.49 28.58
C GLN A 151 -9.69 -2.91 28.41
N ARG A 152 -9.00 -3.33 27.34
CA ARG A 152 -7.66 -2.86 26.95
C ARG A 152 -7.53 -2.71 25.44
N ALA A 153 -6.41 -2.15 25.00
CA ALA A 153 -6.09 -2.08 23.59
C ALA A 153 -6.01 -3.48 22.95
N PRO A 154 -6.62 -3.70 21.77
CA PRO A 154 -6.72 -5.02 21.13
C PRO A 154 -5.50 -5.29 20.24
N TRP A 155 -4.30 -5.26 20.79
CA TRP A 155 -3.02 -5.54 20.11
C TRP A 155 -1.94 -6.12 21.04
N GLY A 156 -2.39 -6.88 22.06
CA GLY A 156 -1.50 -7.54 23.02
C GLY A 156 -0.86 -8.84 22.54
N ASN A 157 -1.31 -9.40 21.42
CA ASN A 157 -0.77 -10.61 20.82
C ASN A 157 -0.77 -10.53 19.28
N MET A 158 -0.20 -11.55 18.61
CA MET A 158 -0.08 -11.58 17.14
C MET A 158 -1.43 -11.57 16.42
N TYR A 159 -2.43 -12.28 16.96
CA TYR A 159 -3.79 -12.29 16.41
C TYR A 159 -4.41 -10.88 16.43
N GLU A 160 -4.37 -10.24 17.58
CA GLU A 160 -4.92 -8.90 17.77
C GLU A 160 -4.18 -7.86 16.93
N PHE A 161 -2.86 -7.95 16.86
CA PHE A 161 -2.06 -7.04 16.03
C PHE A 161 -2.36 -7.22 14.54
N SER A 162 -2.43 -8.47 14.02
CA SER A 162 -2.77 -8.74 12.61
C SER A 162 -4.16 -8.19 12.25
N THR A 163 -5.15 -8.43 13.10
CA THR A 163 -6.51 -7.92 12.87
C THR A 163 -6.53 -6.39 12.89
N ALA A 164 -5.89 -5.74 13.85
CA ALA A 164 -5.80 -4.28 13.90
C ALA A 164 -5.01 -3.71 12.71
N PHE A 165 -3.90 -4.34 12.32
CA PHE A 165 -3.09 -3.93 11.17
C PHE A 165 -3.88 -3.98 9.86
N SER A 166 -4.53 -5.10 9.57
CA SER A 166 -5.37 -5.26 8.39
C SER A 166 -6.53 -4.25 8.37
N MET A 167 -7.18 -4.01 9.53
CA MET A 167 -8.23 -3.00 9.66
C MET A 167 -7.71 -1.61 9.31
N VAL A 168 -6.56 -1.20 9.86
CA VAL A 168 -5.96 0.12 9.61
C VAL A 168 -5.53 0.26 8.15
N ALA A 169 -5.01 -0.80 7.52
CA ALA A 169 -4.64 -0.78 6.10
C ALA A 169 -5.86 -0.54 5.20
N VAL A 170 -6.99 -1.21 5.47
CA VAL A 170 -8.25 -0.96 4.75
C VAL A 170 -8.78 0.44 5.06
N GLY A 171 -8.76 0.87 6.33
CA GLY A 171 -9.15 2.22 6.73
C GLY A 171 -8.36 3.31 6.02
N ALA A 172 -7.05 3.15 5.90
CA ALA A 172 -6.19 4.08 5.15
C ALA A 172 -6.56 4.12 3.65
N TYR A 173 -6.80 2.97 3.03
CA TYR A 173 -7.28 2.90 1.65
C TYR A 173 -8.61 3.65 1.48
N LEU A 174 -9.59 3.39 2.33
CA LEU A 174 -10.90 4.06 2.28
C LEU A 174 -10.75 5.57 2.53
N ALA A 175 -9.90 5.99 3.46
CA ALA A 175 -9.62 7.41 3.72
C ALA A 175 -9.04 8.11 2.48
N PHE A 176 -8.12 7.47 1.76
CA PHE A 176 -7.62 8.01 0.49
C PHE A 176 -8.70 8.12 -0.58
N LEU A 177 -9.63 7.15 -0.67
CA LEU A 177 -10.77 7.23 -1.60
C LEU A 177 -11.71 8.38 -1.24
N VAL A 178 -12.03 8.57 0.05
CA VAL A 178 -12.82 9.71 0.54
C VAL A 178 -12.11 11.03 0.23
N ALA A 179 -10.79 11.10 0.34
CA ALA A 179 -9.96 12.22 -0.07
C ALA A 179 -9.87 12.37 -1.61
N LYS A 180 -10.70 11.66 -2.38
CA LYS A 180 -10.78 11.70 -3.85
C LYS A 180 -9.45 11.41 -4.55
N LYS A 181 -8.61 10.55 -3.95
CA LYS A 181 -7.42 10.03 -4.60
C LYS A 181 -7.80 8.84 -5.49
N ASP A 182 -7.31 8.83 -6.72
CA ASP A 182 -7.53 7.71 -7.64
C ASP A 182 -6.58 6.55 -7.30
N ILE A 183 -6.98 5.77 -6.28
CA ILE A 183 -6.24 4.60 -5.80
C ILE A 183 -7.07 3.30 -5.84
N ARG A 184 -8.20 3.25 -6.57
CA ARG A 184 -9.01 2.03 -6.68
C ARG A 184 -8.20 0.81 -7.16
N TRP A 185 -7.14 1.06 -7.93
CA TRP A 185 -6.21 0.03 -8.39
C TRP A 185 -5.50 -0.73 -7.25
N ILE A 186 -5.41 -0.15 -6.04
CA ILE A 186 -4.89 -0.82 -4.85
C ILE A 186 -5.91 -1.82 -4.26
N GLY A 187 -7.19 -1.66 -4.53
CA GLY A 187 -8.26 -2.43 -3.89
C GLY A 187 -8.06 -3.95 -4.00
N LEU A 188 -7.76 -4.45 -5.19
CA LEU A 188 -7.53 -5.89 -5.39
C LEU A 188 -6.32 -6.42 -4.61
N PRO A 189 -5.10 -5.88 -4.75
CA PRO A 189 -3.96 -6.35 -3.94
C PRO A 189 -4.19 -6.17 -2.43
N LEU A 190 -4.84 -5.09 -2.00
CA LEU A 190 -5.15 -4.86 -0.59
C LEU A 190 -6.08 -5.95 -0.03
N VAL A 191 -7.24 -6.17 -0.66
CA VAL A 191 -8.21 -7.16 -0.16
C VAL A 191 -7.62 -8.57 -0.21
N THR A 192 -6.77 -8.88 -1.21
CA THR A 192 -6.05 -10.15 -1.27
C THR A 192 -5.15 -10.35 -0.04
N THR A 193 -4.31 -9.36 0.28
CA THR A 193 -3.39 -9.46 1.42
C THR A 193 -4.11 -9.44 2.75
N VAL A 194 -5.19 -8.68 2.89
CA VAL A 194 -6.04 -8.67 4.09
C VAL A 194 -6.67 -10.05 4.33
N LEU A 195 -7.18 -10.70 3.29
CA LEU A 195 -7.72 -12.07 3.42
C LEU A 195 -6.64 -13.09 3.82
N LEU A 196 -5.43 -12.96 3.27
CA LEU A 196 -4.32 -13.83 3.64
C LEU A 196 -3.86 -13.58 5.08
N ASP A 197 -3.73 -12.32 5.50
CA ASP A 197 -3.33 -11.96 6.86
C ASP A 197 -4.37 -12.39 7.89
N LEU A 198 -5.67 -12.12 7.65
CA LEU A 198 -6.75 -12.57 8.53
C LEU A 198 -6.87 -14.10 8.56
N GLY A 199 -6.64 -14.77 7.43
CA GLY A 199 -6.57 -16.23 7.37
C GLY A 199 -5.44 -16.76 8.25
N LEU A 200 -4.25 -16.18 8.14
CA LEU A 200 -3.10 -16.52 8.96
C LEU A 200 -3.36 -16.21 10.44
N ALA A 201 -3.95 -15.04 10.73
CA ALA A 201 -4.32 -14.64 12.09
C ALA A 201 -5.26 -15.66 12.76
N ILE A 202 -6.27 -16.17 12.05
CA ILE A 202 -7.24 -17.13 12.61
C ILE A 202 -6.65 -18.54 12.70
N VAL A 203 -5.87 -18.97 11.71
CA VAL A 203 -5.41 -20.37 11.63
C VAL A 203 -4.14 -20.59 12.46
N VAL A 204 -3.24 -19.61 12.51
CA VAL A 204 -1.91 -19.77 13.12
C VAL A 204 -1.77 -18.96 14.41
N PHE A 205 -2.29 -17.72 14.45
CA PHE A 205 -2.04 -16.81 15.56
C PHE A 205 -3.22 -16.65 16.52
N TYR A 206 -4.29 -17.40 16.33
CA TYR A 206 -5.46 -17.25 17.18
C TYR A 206 -5.12 -17.49 18.64
N THR A 207 -5.43 -16.53 19.47
CA THR A 207 -5.26 -16.56 20.92
C THR A 207 -6.58 -16.11 21.55
N GLU A 208 -7.01 -16.76 22.60
CA GLU A 208 -8.18 -16.35 23.37
C GLU A 208 -8.02 -14.94 23.94
N SER A 209 -9.15 -14.32 24.25
CA SER A 209 -9.18 -12.98 24.85
C SER A 209 -8.69 -13.07 26.29
N ASP A 210 -7.55 -12.47 26.59
CA ASP A 210 -6.95 -12.49 27.94
C ASP A 210 -6.33 -11.14 28.30
N GLN A 211 -6.08 -10.96 29.59
CA GLN A 211 -5.44 -9.76 30.13
C GLN A 211 -3.94 -9.76 29.80
N LEU A 212 -3.37 -8.57 29.71
CA LEU A 212 -1.91 -8.41 29.61
C LEU A 212 -1.25 -8.69 30.95
N VAL A 213 -0.01 -9.17 30.91
CA VAL A 213 0.82 -9.20 32.11
C VAL A 213 1.02 -7.76 32.62
N PRO A 214 0.95 -7.55 33.98
CA PRO A 214 0.96 -6.21 34.55
C PRO A 214 2.17 -5.34 34.14
N ALA A 215 3.33 -5.95 33.90
CA ALA A 215 4.54 -5.26 33.45
C ALA A 215 4.37 -4.54 32.10
N LEU A 216 3.42 -4.98 31.26
CA LEU A 216 3.17 -4.39 29.95
C LEU A 216 2.03 -3.35 29.98
N ASP A 217 1.29 -3.23 31.11
CA ASP A 217 0.19 -2.28 31.24
C ASP A 217 0.74 -0.86 31.44
N SER A 218 0.86 -0.13 30.33
CA SER A 218 1.36 1.24 30.27
C SER A 218 0.66 2.02 29.15
N TYR A 219 0.41 3.30 29.36
CA TYR A 219 -0.11 4.16 28.30
C TYR A 219 0.86 4.28 27.11
N TRP A 220 2.17 4.03 27.32
CA TRP A 220 3.16 3.97 26.24
C TRP A 220 2.90 2.82 25.27
N MET A 221 2.32 1.72 25.72
CA MET A 221 1.86 0.64 24.82
C MET A 221 0.85 1.16 23.80
N TRP A 222 -0.11 1.96 24.24
CA TRP A 222 -1.11 2.55 23.35
C TRP A 222 -0.46 3.41 22.26
N ILE A 223 0.49 4.26 22.64
CA ILE A 223 1.19 5.15 21.71
C ILE A 223 2.06 4.33 20.75
N HIS A 224 2.94 3.50 21.29
CA HIS A 224 3.92 2.74 20.51
C HIS A 224 3.26 1.78 19.52
N VAL A 225 2.38 0.92 20.01
CA VAL A 225 1.77 -0.13 19.16
C VAL A 225 0.79 0.44 18.15
N SER A 226 -0.01 1.45 18.52
CA SER A 226 -0.89 2.13 17.57
C SER A 226 -0.09 2.77 16.42
N LEU A 227 1.01 3.45 16.73
CA LEU A 227 1.88 4.04 15.72
C LEU A 227 2.56 2.98 14.87
N ALA A 228 3.01 1.85 15.46
CA ALA A 228 3.59 0.74 14.71
C ALA A 228 2.60 0.18 13.69
N ILE A 229 1.33 -0.01 14.08
CA ILE A 229 0.25 -0.47 13.21
C ILE A 229 0.02 0.53 12.06
N VAL A 230 -0.13 1.82 12.37
CA VAL A 230 -0.35 2.85 11.35
C VAL A 230 0.83 2.96 10.40
N CYS A 231 2.07 3.00 10.93
CA CYS A 231 3.27 3.05 10.10
C CYS A 231 3.39 1.83 9.20
N GLY A 232 3.16 0.65 9.75
CA GLY A 232 3.21 -0.60 9.00
C GLY A 232 2.18 -0.64 7.86
N ALA A 233 0.93 -0.25 8.13
CA ALA A 233 -0.13 -0.18 7.14
C ALA A 233 0.20 0.79 5.98
N LEU A 234 0.79 1.94 6.30
CA LEU A 234 1.21 2.90 5.28
C LEU A 234 2.47 2.44 4.53
N PHE A 235 3.46 1.82 5.19
CA PHE A 235 4.60 1.18 4.53
C PHE A 235 4.13 0.07 3.57
N TYR A 236 3.11 -0.71 3.96
CA TYR A 236 2.50 -1.71 3.09
C TYR A 236 1.92 -1.07 1.81
N LEU A 237 1.15 0.03 1.91
CA LEU A 237 0.62 0.73 0.73
C LEU A 237 1.75 1.27 -0.16
N GLY A 238 2.82 1.78 0.45
CA GLY A 238 4.04 2.18 -0.24
C GLY A 238 4.72 1.02 -0.97
N ALA A 239 4.82 -0.14 -0.33
CA ALA A 239 5.43 -1.34 -0.89
C ALA A 239 4.61 -1.92 -2.07
N VAL A 240 3.28 -1.98 -1.95
CA VAL A 240 2.38 -2.37 -3.05
C VAL A 240 2.57 -1.44 -4.25
N SER A 241 2.57 -0.13 -4.03
CA SER A 241 2.81 0.84 -5.10
C SER A 241 4.19 0.67 -5.73
N THR A 242 5.22 0.40 -4.92
CA THR A 242 6.59 0.16 -5.40
C THR A 242 6.68 -1.11 -6.23
N LEU A 243 6.00 -2.17 -5.82
CA LEU A 243 5.96 -3.43 -6.58
C LEU A 243 5.28 -3.23 -7.94
N LEU A 244 4.12 -2.57 -7.96
CA LEU A 244 3.40 -2.25 -9.20
C LEU A 244 4.20 -1.29 -10.09
N TYR A 245 4.94 -0.35 -9.49
CA TYR A 245 5.90 0.49 -10.21
C TYR A 245 6.91 -0.36 -10.99
N LEU A 246 7.52 -1.39 -10.41
CA LEU A 246 8.52 -2.21 -11.07
C LEU A 246 7.94 -2.94 -12.30
N PHE A 247 6.70 -3.42 -12.23
CA PHE A 247 6.03 -4.03 -13.37
C PHE A 247 5.68 -3.00 -14.45
N ARG A 248 5.13 -1.86 -14.05
CA ARG A 248 4.74 -0.78 -14.95
C ARG A 248 5.96 -0.17 -15.65
N ASP A 249 7.06 0.07 -14.95
CA ASP A 249 8.29 0.60 -15.51
C ASP A 249 8.91 -0.35 -16.55
N ARG A 250 8.87 -1.68 -16.30
CA ARG A 250 9.30 -2.66 -17.30
C ARG A 250 8.42 -2.66 -18.53
N TYR A 251 7.12 -2.53 -18.35
CA TYR A 251 6.14 -2.44 -19.43
C TYR A 251 6.39 -1.20 -20.30
N GLU A 252 6.53 -0.03 -19.70
CA GLU A 252 6.81 1.23 -20.38
C GLU A 252 8.16 1.19 -21.10
N ALA A 253 9.21 0.64 -20.47
CA ALA A 253 10.53 0.47 -21.11
C ALA A 253 10.47 -0.41 -22.36
N LYS A 254 9.66 -1.48 -22.33
CA LYS A 254 9.48 -2.37 -23.48
C LYS A 254 8.78 -1.66 -24.65
N LEU A 255 7.77 -0.85 -24.34
CA LEU A 255 7.07 -0.05 -25.35
C LEU A 255 8.00 0.99 -26.01
N GLU A 256 8.79 1.72 -25.20
CA GLU A 256 9.76 2.71 -25.69
C GLU A 256 10.85 2.09 -26.59
N ALA A 257 11.23 0.84 -26.30
CA ALA A 257 12.17 0.09 -27.14
C ALA A 257 11.52 -0.48 -28.41
N GLY A 258 10.26 -0.13 -28.73
CA GLY A 258 9.53 -0.67 -29.88
C GLY A 258 9.10 -2.13 -29.72
N GLY A 259 9.28 -2.71 -28.53
CA GLY A 259 8.88 -4.08 -28.26
C GLY A 259 7.37 -4.21 -27.99
N ARG A 260 6.86 -5.43 -28.15
CA ARG A 260 5.44 -5.74 -27.91
C ARG A 260 5.26 -6.50 -26.60
N PRO A 261 4.65 -5.90 -25.57
CA PRO A 261 4.24 -6.63 -24.38
C PRO A 261 3.19 -7.69 -24.70
N GLY A 262 3.10 -8.74 -23.90
CA GLY A 262 2.05 -9.76 -24.04
C GLY A 262 0.66 -9.17 -23.76
N ALA A 263 -0.40 -9.77 -24.32
CA ALA A 263 -1.77 -9.30 -24.20
C ALA A 263 -2.23 -9.13 -22.74
N PHE A 264 -1.89 -10.06 -21.86
CA PHE A 264 -2.20 -9.97 -20.42
C PHE A 264 -1.50 -8.76 -19.77
N ALA A 265 -0.20 -8.58 -20.01
CA ALA A 265 0.54 -7.44 -19.47
C ALA A 265 -0.05 -6.10 -19.96
N THR A 266 -0.43 -6.01 -21.23
CA THR A 266 -1.09 -4.84 -21.79
C THR A 266 -2.44 -4.61 -21.12
N SER A 267 -3.28 -5.64 -20.98
CA SER A 267 -4.62 -5.51 -20.41
C SER A 267 -4.65 -5.07 -18.95
N VAL A 268 -3.59 -5.33 -18.19
CA VAL A 268 -3.48 -4.98 -16.76
C VAL A 268 -2.63 -3.73 -16.56
N LEU A 269 -1.39 -3.75 -17.05
CA LEU A 269 -0.42 -2.71 -16.73
C LEU A 269 -0.73 -1.37 -17.38
N GLU A 270 -1.35 -1.35 -18.57
CA GLU A 270 -1.74 -0.10 -19.23
C GLU A 270 -2.77 0.69 -18.43
N ARG A 271 -3.59 0.02 -17.63
CA ARG A 271 -4.63 0.65 -16.80
C ARG A 271 -4.13 1.20 -15.48
N LEU A 272 -2.94 0.78 -15.03
CA LEU A 272 -2.31 1.34 -13.83
C LEU A 272 -1.86 2.78 -14.07
N PRO A 273 -1.72 3.58 -13.00
CA PRO A 273 -1.03 4.86 -13.09
C PRO A 273 0.35 4.70 -13.73
N SER A 274 0.87 5.76 -14.31
CA SER A 274 2.23 5.77 -14.87
C SER A 274 3.28 5.35 -13.84
N SER A 275 4.39 4.79 -14.29
CA SER A 275 5.49 4.44 -13.40
C SER A 275 5.94 5.65 -12.56
N ALA A 276 5.92 6.86 -13.13
CA ALA A 276 6.24 8.10 -12.41
C ALA A 276 5.24 8.42 -11.29
N SER A 277 3.94 8.20 -11.51
CA SER A 277 2.88 8.41 -10.51
C SER A 277 2.98 7.40 -9.38
N LEU A 278 3.20 6.11 -9.69
CA LEU A 278 3.38 5.04 -8.71
C LEU A 278 4.62 5.28 -7.83
N ASP A 279 5.78 5.60 -8.42
CA ASP A 279 7.00 5.93 -7.69
C ASP A 279 6.82 7.18 -6.81
N GLY A 280 6.13 8.20 -7.35
CA GLY A 280 5.83 9.42 -6.60
C GLY A 280 4.88 9.19 -5.43
N PHE A 281 3.90 8.29 -5.55
CA PHE A 281 2.99 7.91 -4.47
C PHE A 281 3.75 7.17 -3.36
N ALA A 282 4.51 6.12 -3.71
CA ALA A 282 5.33 5.35 -2.77
C ALA A 282 6.32 6.25 -2.02
N TYR A 283 7.01 7.15 -2.72
CA TYR A 283 7.96 8.06 -2.10
C TYR A 283 7.30 8.99 -1.08
N ARG A 284 6.16 9.60 -1.44
CA ARG A 284 5.45 10.52 -0.53
C ARG A 284 4.98 9.82 0.73
N ILE A 285 4.44 8.60 0.61
CA ILE A 285 4.02 7.81 1.78
C ILE A 285 5.22 7.47 2.65
N ASN A 286 6.27 6.85 2.10
CA ASN A 286 7.43 6.44 2.87
C ASN A 286 8.13 7.62 3.55
N ALA A 287 8.22 8.77 2.88
CA ALA A 287 8.80 9.99 3.45
C ALA A 287 7.93 10.58 4.59
N ALA A 288 6.60 10.52 4.44
CA ALA A 288 5.70 10.99 5.48
C ALA A 288 5.67 10.06 6.71
N VAL A 289 5.77 8.74 6.50
CA VAL A 289 5.70 7.75 7.57
C VAL A 289 7.01 7.63 8.35
N PHE A 290 8.15 7.88 7.74
CA PHE A 290 9.45 7.69 8.36
C PHE A 290 9.66 8.45 9.69
N PRO A 291 9.26 9.73 9.84
CA PRO A 291 9.32 10.42 11.14
C PRO A 291 8.43 9.75 12.21
N PHE A 292 7.24 9.26 11.84
CA PHE A 292 6.37 8.54 12.77
C PHE A 292 6.97 7.19 13.17
N TRP A 293 7.61 6.48 12.26
CA TRP A 293 8.35 5.26 12.59
C TRP A 293 9.53 5.53 13.54
N THR A 294 10.24 6.63 13.34
CA THR A 294 11.29 7.08 14.26
C THR A 294 10.72 7.33 15.66
N PHE A 295 9.60 8.04 15.74
CA PHE A 295 8.92 8.28 17.01
C PHE A 295 8.37 6.98 17.63
N THR A 296 7.89 6.04 16.82
CA THR A 296 7.47 4.71 17.27
C THR A 296 8.60 3.99 18.03
N ILE A 297 9.82 3.99 17.47
CA ILE A 297 10.99 3.37 18.13
C ILE A 297 11.32 4.08 19.46
N ILE A 298 11.28 5.42 19.48
CA ILE A 298 11.53 6.21 20.71
C ILE A 298 10.46 5.88 21.77
N ALA A 299 9.19 5.86 21.40
CA ALA A 299 8.09 5.52 22.30
C ALA A 299 8.22 4.09 22.84
N GLY A 300 8.68 3.15 22.00
CA GLY A 300 8.98 1.79 22.41
C GLY A 300 10.14 1.70 23.40
N ALA A 301 11.18 2.50 23.20
CA ALA A 301 12.31 2.56 24.16
C ALA A 301 11.87 3.11 25.52
N ILE A 302 11.03 4.14 25.55
CA ILE A 302 10.48 4.66 26.82
C ILE A 302 9.60 3.61 27.50
N TRP A 303 8.80 2.86 26.70
CA TRP A 303 8.00 1.77 27.26
C TRP A 303 8.87 0.63 27.79
N ALA A 304 9.95 0.27 27.10
CA ALA A 304 10.90 -0.75 27.51
C ALA A 304 11.56 -0.43 28.86
N GLU A 305 11.82 0.85 29.14
CA GLU A 305 12.30 1.29 30.46
C GLU A 305 11.27 1.00 31.56
N ASN A 306 10.01 1.33 31.31
CA ASN A 306 8.94 1.06 32.28
C ASN A 306 8.67 -0.45 32.47
N ALA A 307 8.75 -1.25 31.40
CA ALA A 307 8.42 -2.68 31.44
C ALA A 307 9.60 -3.53 31.93
N TRP A 308 10.82 -3.16 31.60
CA TRP A 308 12.03 -4.00 31.80
C TRP A 308 13.20 -3.26 32.44
N GLY A 309 13.04 -2.02 32.90
CA GLY A 309 14.07 -1.21 33.57
C GLY A 309 15.22 -0.77 32.66
N ARG A 310 15.03 -0.77 31.33
CA ARG A 310 16.07 -0.36 30.40
C ARG A 310 15.44 0.16 29.08
N TYR A 311 16.01 1.20 28.50
CA TYR A 311 15.52 1.79 27.24
C TYR A 311 15.82 0.93 26.01
N TRP A 312 16.93 0.17 26.02
CA TRP A 312 17.40 -0.61 24.87
C TRP A 312 18.29 -1.76 25.32
N GLY A 313 18.13 -2.92 24.74
CA GLY A 313 18.89 -4.13 25.10
C GLY A 313 19.21 -5.05 23.94
N TRP A 314 19.03 -4.56 22.72
CA TRP A 314 19.27 -5.35 21.51
C TRP A 314 18.42 -6.64 21.42
N ASP A 315 17.24 -6.61 22.02
CA ASP A 315 16.24 -7.65 21.81
C ASP A 315 15.99 -7.83 20.30
N PRO A 316 15.67 -9.04 19.80
CA PRO A 316 15.45 -9.26 18.37
C PRO A 316 14.46 -8.29 17.75
N LYS A 317 13.37 -7.93 18.44
CA LYS A 317 12.36 -6.97 18.00
C LYS A 317 12.94 -5.55 17.88
N GLU A 318 13.70 -5.13 18.88
CA GLU A 318 14.39 -3.84 18.88
C GLU A 318 15.38 -3.76 17.72
N THR A 319 16.21 -4.80 17.56
CA THR A 319 17.22 -4.90 16.49
C THR A 319 16.60 -4.79 15.10
N TRP A 320 15.54 -5.55 14.81
CA TRP A 320 14.89 -5.52 13.50
C TRP A 320 14.06 -4.26 13.26
N SER A 321 13.54 -3.62 14.31
CA SER A 321 12.91 -2.30 14.19
C SER A 321 13.93 -1.24 13.76
N PHE A 322 15.15 -1.31 14.33
CA PHE A 322 16.26 -0.44 13.94
C PHE A 322 16.78 -0.75 12.53
N ILE A 323 16.92 -2.02 12.14
CA ILE A 323 17.29 -2.41 10.78
C ILE A 323 16.26 -1.86 9.77
N THR A 324 14.97 -1.94 10.08
CA THR A 324 13.90 -1.35 9.27
C THR A 324 14.08 0.18 9.13
N TRP A 325 14.38 0.86 10.24
CA TRP A 325 14.65 2.29 10.25
C TRP A 325 15.85 2.65 9.36
N VAL A 326 16.97 1.92 9.49
CA VAL A 326 18.17 2.09 8.66
C VAL A 326 17.83 1.89 7.17
N GLY A 327 17.04 0.87 6.85
CA GLY A 327 16.60 0.60 5.47
C GLY A 327 15.81 1.77 4.85
N TYR A 328 14.83 2.30 5.56
CA TYR A 328 14.05 3.46 5.09
C TYR A 328 14.87 4.76 5.11
N ALA A 329 15.74 4.97 6.10
CA ALA A 329 16.67 6.10 6.13
C ALA A 329 17.59 6.08 4.90
N ALA A 330 18.19 4.93 4.60
CA ALA A 330 19.02 4.73 3.41
C ALA A 330 18.24 4.99 2.11
N TYR A 331 17.00 4.50 2.01
CA TYR A 331 16.12 4.76 0.87
C TYR A 331 15.88 6.26 0.67
N LEU A 332 15.48 6.97 1.73
CA LEU A 332 15.18 8.41 1.66
C LEU A 332 16.46 9.23 1.39
N HIS A 333 17.57 8.87 2.04
CA HIS A 333 18.87 9.50 1.81
C HIS A 333 19.35 9.31 0.36
N ALA A 334 19.31 8.09 -0.17
CA ALA A 334 19.69 7.82 -1.54
C ALA A 334 18.85 8.61 -2.56
N ARG A 335 17.56 8.80 -2.28
CA ARG A 335 16.67 9.61 -3.12
C ARG A 335 16.95 11.10 -3.03
N ALA A 336 17.27 11.61 -1.84
CA ALA A 336 17.48 13.03 -1.59
C ALA A 336 18.87 13.51 -2.06
N THR A 337 19.92 12.75 -1.78
CA THR A 337 21.32 13.17 -1.99
C THR A 337 21.97 12.55 -3.21
N ALA A 338 21.88 11.21 -3.36
CA ALA A 338 22.50 10.50 -4.47
C ALA A 338 21.65 10.52 -5.76
N GLY A 339 20.47 11.14 -5.72
CA GLY A 339 19.57 11.23 -6.87
C GLY A 339 19.06 9.87 -7.36
N TRP A 340 19.09 8.84 -6.49
CA TRP A 340 18.60 7.52 -6.87
C TRP A 340 17.11 7.59 -7.15
N LYS A 341 16.77 7.23 -8.37
CA LYS A 341 15.38 7.12 -8.84
C LYS A 341 15.22 5.81 -9.60
N GLY A 342 13.98 5.44 -9.83
CA GLY A 342 13.72 4.25 -10.59
C GLY A 342 13.98 2.97 -9.80
N ARG A 343 14.40 1.91 -10.50
CA ARG A 343 14.48 0.53 -9.94
C ARG A 343 15.41 0.39 -8.75
N LYS A 344 16.54 1.12 -8.71
CA LYS A 344 17.49 1.05 -7.58
C LYS A 344 16.83 1.51 -6.28
N ALA A 345 16.13 2.64 -6.30
CA ALA A 345 15.39 3.13 -5.14
C ALA A 345 14.23 2.20 -4.78
N ALA A 346 13.52 1.65 -5.78
CA ALA A 346 12.43 0.72 -5.57
C ALA A 346 12.87 -0.55 -4.84
N TYR A 347 13.99 -1.15 -5.24
CA TYR A 347 14.54 -2.33 -4.55
C TYR A 347 14.91 -2.01 -3.11
N LEU A 348 15.51 -0.85 -2.86
CA LEU A 348 15.88 -0.45 -1.50
C LEU A 348 14.65 -0.26 -0.60
N ALA A 349 13.57 0.35 -1.13
CA ALA A 349 12.30 0.48 -0.41
C ALA A 349 11.65 -0.89 -0.11
N LEU A 350 11.70 -1.83 -1.06
CA LEU A 350 11.16 -3.18 -0.85
C LEU A 350 11.99 -3.96 0.16
N ILE A 351 13.33 -3.82 0.15
CA ILE A 351 14.19 -4.44 1.16
C ILE A 351 13.85 -3.91 2.55
N ALA A 352 13.67 -2.57 2.70
CA ALA A 352 13.27 -1.97 3.96
C ALA A 352 11.91 -2.51 4.44
N PHE A 353 10.95 -2.68 3.54
CA PHE A 353 9.65 -3.28 3.86
C PHE A 353 9.76 -4.76 4.22
N LEU A 354 10.62 -5.53 3.56
CA LEU A 354 10.89 -6.92 3.94
C LEU A 354 11.50 -7.03 5.34
N CYS A 355 12.37 -6.09 5.73
CA CYS A 355 12.87 -6.01 7.10
C CYS A 355 11.75 -5.74 8.11
N PHE A 356 10.78 -4.88 7.76
CA PHE A 356 9.58 -4.66 8.58
C PHE A 356 8.74 -5.94 8.72
N LEU A 357 8.48 -6.65 7.60
CA LEU A 357 7.73 -7.91 7.65
C LEU A 357 8.47 -8.99 8.45
N PHE A 358 9.79 -9.05 8.32
CA PHE A 358 10.59 -9.98 9.11
C PHE A 358 10.56 -9.61 10.61
N ASN A 359 10.61 -8.32 10.94
CA ASN A 359 10.41 -7.87 12.31
C ASN A 359 9.05 -8.30 12.87
N TYR A 360 8.01 -8.25 12.04
CA TYR A 360 6.67 -8.62 12.46
C TYR A 360 6.48 -10.14 12.55
N TYR A 361 6.66 -10.87 11.46
CA TYR A 361 6.45 -12.32 11.42
C TYR A 361 7.68 -13.11 11.87
N GLY A 362 8.83 -12.85 11.23
CA GLY A 362 10.02 -13.66 11.42
C GLY A 362 10.55 -13.63 12.85
N VAL A 363 10.61 -12.45 13.45
CA VAL A 363 11.10 -12.33 14.85
C VAL A 363 10.18 -13.07 15.80
N ASN A 364 8.85 -12.94 15.65
CA ASN A 364 7.92 -13.61 16.56
C ASN A 364 7.90 -15.14 16.39
N ILE A 365 8.24 -15.66 15.21
CA ILE A 365 8.20 -17.12 14.93
C ILE A 365 9.54 -17.80 15.24
N PHE A 366 10.66 -17.11 15.02
CA PHE A 366 11.99 -17.75 15.04
C PHE A 366 12.89 -17.33 16.20
N PHE A 367 12.51 -16.32 17.00
CA PHE A 367 13.37 -15.79 18.06
C PHE A 367 12.62 -15.66 19.37
N ASP A 368 13.20 -16.19 20.43
CA ASP A 368 12.78 -15.88 21.79
C ASP A 368 13.34 -14.52 22.23
N GLY A 369 12.54 -13.74 22.95
CA GLY A 369 12.94 -12.41 23.43
C GLY A 369 11.92 -11.82 24.40
N LEU A 370 12.14 -10.59 24.81
CA LEU A 370 11.22 -9.88 25.69
C LEU A 370 9.85 -9.59 25.07
N HIS A 371 9.72 -9.77 23.75
CA HIS A 371 8.47 -9.64 23.02
C HIS A 371 7.77 -10.98 22.71
N SER A 372 8.23 -12.09 23.35
CA SER A 372 7.67 -13.45 23.11
C SER A 372 6.27 -13.67 23.68
N TYR A 373 5.69 -12.67 24.37
CA TYR A 373 4.29 -12.69 24.84
C TYR A 373 3.25 -12.57 23.69
N GLY A 374 3.70 -12.58 22.44
CA GLY A 374 2.84 -12.47 21.25
C GLY A 374 1.91 -13.65 20.98
N GLY A 375 1.97 -14.74 21.75
CA GLY A 375 1.05 -15.87 21.63
C GLY A 375 1.41 -16.87 20.54
N VAL A 376 2.71 -16.99 20.17
CA VAL A 376 3.21 -17.99 19.19
C VAL A 376 4.33 -18.79 19.85
#